data_3f54ff23600ea0fde2fa766b3ebabb77
#
_entry.id   3f54ff23600ea0fde2fa766b3ebabb77
#
_cell.length_a   1.000
_cell.length_b   1.000
_cell.length_c   1.000
_cell.angle_alpha   90.00
_cell.angle_beta   90.00
_cell.angle_gamma   90.00
#
_symmetry.space_group_name_H-M   'P 1'
#
loop_
_entity.id
_entity.type
_entity.pdbx_description
1 polymer ?
#
loop_
_entity_poly.entity_id
_entity_poly.type
_entity_poly.pdbx_seq_one_letter_code
_entity_poly.pdbx_strand_id
1 'polypeptide(L)'
;HRGLGTSAFDVGLYDQGLWLLSQFEAPFVTLMGRNLFGDHASLILIFLTPIYWFFPGVETLLFLQAAVISAGAIPIYFYARRVLENNAFGFFFAVIWIVNPVVNGTNLENFHPEAFLGLLVPIALIAALEKKWRRYWIAMALCLLVKEDVVLLILPLGGLIALRGDKRRGLITSFVAISAAFAGMFLLMRNLIGVPTRNAWRIPFGGVGGFIKECLTSPTNVVRYLTSEERPIYLWKLFAPFAFMSFLAPEVAMVSSLVIFSNIVSTFWYQFHIEYHYSLIIVPALLIAVIVGLAKMDRRRRLLIAGVVAMTSLLAGNAWSYVPFRSDDFPRWGASNPIAQSSFEIMDLVPAEASISVFHSLAPHLTHRKEVYMFPNPFKIVMYGPDTSTEGLRSPLAEFVDFVVLPTQLDSELSAILESISEEFTVVASNENWQLLKHN
;
A
#
# COMPACT_ATOMS: atom_id res chain seq x y z
N HIS A 1 4.91 7.12 13.92
CA HIS A 1 3.78 7.98 14.21
C HIS A 1 4.17 9.08 15.20
N ARG A 2 4.48 8.76 16.46
CA ARG A 2 4.78 9.74 17.51
C ARG A 2 5.94 10.70 17.24
N GLY A 3 6.76 10.45 16.24
CA GLY A 3 7.81 11.34 15.72
C GLY A 3 7.40 12.08 14.45
N LEU A 4 6.10 12.25 14.17
CA LEU A 4 5.55 12.90 12.98
C LEU A 4 5.94 12.22 11.64
N GLY A 5 6.32 10.95 11.67
CA GLY A 5 6.73 10.19 10.48
C GLY A 5 5.58 9.58 9.67
N THR A 6 4.33 9.83 10.06
CA THR A 6 3.13 9.41 9.31
C THR A 6 2.54 10.57 8.53
N SER A 7 1.84 10.26 7.45
CA SER A 7 1.33 11.25 6.50
C SER A 7 -0.19 11.34 6.52
N ALA A 8 -0.72 12.51 6.17
CA ALA A 8 -2.16 12.72 5.97
C ALA A 8 -2.71 11.75 4.91
N PHE A 9 -1.99 11.59 3.79
CA PHE A 9 -2.28 10.55 2.81
C PHE A 9 -1.91 9.19 3.38
N ASP A 10 -2.55 8.14 2.90
CA ASP A 10 -2.46 6.77 3.36
C ASP A 10 -2.99 6.61 4.79
N VAL A 11 -2.14 6.60 5.83
CA VAL A 11 -2.59 6.26 7.17
C VAL A 11 -3.67 7.20 7.71
N GLY A 12 -3.56 8.50 7.46
CA GLY A 12 -4.57 9.48 7.89
C GLY A 12 -5.93 9.25 7.22
N LEU A 13 -5.93 8.93 5.91
CA LEU A 13 -7.14 8.60 5.16
C LEU A 13 -7.87 7.39 5.73
N TYR A 14 -7.11 6.31 5.96
CA TYR A 14 -7.67 5.06 6.48
C TYR A 14 -8.13 5.20 7.92
N ASP A 15 -7.40 5.95 8.73
CA ASP A 15 -7.76 6.18 10.13
C ASP A 15 -9.05 6.99 10.25
N GLN A 16 -9.18 8.11 9.53
CA GLN A 16 -10.43 8.89 9.51
C GLN A 16 -11.60 8.05 9.00
N GLY A 17 -11.41 7.31 7.89
CA GLY A 17 -12.47 6.51 7.31
C GLY A 17 -12.94 5.37 8.23
N LEU A 18 -12.03 4.69 8.91
CA LEU A 18 -12.36 3.64 9.86
C LEU A 18 -12.98 4.19 11.14
N TRP A 19 -12.52 5.36 11.63
CA TRP A 19 -13.15 6.02 12.75
C TRP A 19 -14.60 6.39 12.44
N LEU A 20 -14.88 6.99 11.28
CA LEU A 20 -16.25 7.29 10.84
C LEU A 20 -17.11 6.03 10.77
N LEU A 21 -16.62 4.94 10.18
CA LEU A 21 -17.31 3.65 10.15
C LEU A 21 -17.59 3.12 11.57
N SER A 22 -16.68 3.30 12.52
CA SER A 22 -16.85 2.88 13.89
C SER A 22 -17.94 3.67 14.62
N GLN A 23 -18.21 4.90 14.19
CA GLN A 23 -19.30 5.74 14.66
C GLN A 23 -20.61 5.51 13.88
N PHE A 24 -20.65 4.52 12.97
CA PHE A 24 -21.79 4.26 12.07
C PHE A 24 -22.10 5.41 11.12
N GLU A 25 -21.11 6.26 10.83
CA GLU A 25 -21.19 7.36 9.87
C GLU A 25 -20.70 6.90 8.48
N ALA A 26 -21.16 7.62 7.45
CA ALA A 26 -20.63 7.42 6.10
C ALA A 26 -19.14 7.76 6.07
N PRO A 27 -18.27 6.90 5.51
CA PRO A 27 -16.82 7.13 5.51
C PRO A 27 -16.41 8.13 4.43
N PHE A 28 -16.91 9.36 4.53
CA PHE A 28 -16.49 10.47 3.69
C PHE A 28 -15.22 11.09 4.30
N VAL A 29 -14.08 10.77 3.71
CA VAL A 29 -12.76 11.19 4.18
C VAL A 29 -12.45 12.61 3.66
N THR A 30 -12.47 13.58 4.55
CA THR A 30 -12.26 14.99 4.19
C THR A 30 -10.83 15.30 3.78
N LEU A 31 -9.85 14.53 4.26
CA LEU A 31 -8.43 14.61 3.83
C LEU A 31 -8.26 14.38 2.32
N MET A 32 -9.15 13.60 1.69
CA MET A 32 -9.11 13.36 0.24
C MET A 32 -10.37 13.86 -0.50
N GLY A 33 -11.34 14.44 0.23
CA GLY A 33 -12.56 14.99 -0.33
C GLY A 33 -13.49 13.96 -1.00
N ARG A 34 -13.52 12.70 -0.52
CA ARG A 34 -14.34 11.62 -1.11
C ARG A 34 -14.63 10.48 -0.15
N ASN A 35 -15.54 9.60 -0.58
CA ASN A 35 -15.80 8.37 0.16
C ASN A 35 -14.61 7.42 0.11
N LEU A 36 -14.27 6.77 1.25
CA LEU A 36 -13.17 5.82 1.39
C LEU A 36 -13.20 4.71 0.33
N PHE A 37 -14.39 4.11 0.09
CA PHE A 37 -14.57 3.03 -0.89
C PHE A 37 -14.73 3.53 -2.33
N GLY A 38 -14.77 4.83 -2.53
CA GLY A 38 -14.74 5.45 -3.85
C GLY A 38 -13.32 5.57 -4.41
N ASP A 39 -12.32 5.71 -3.54
CA ASP A 39 -10.92 5.75 -3.95
C ASP A 39 -10.42 4.36 -4.35
N HIS A 40 -10.64 3.36 -3.50
CA HIS A 40 -10.38 1.95 -3.74
C HIS A 40 -11.51 1.08 -3.17
N ALA A 41 -11.81 -0.04 -3.84
CA ALA A 41 -12.80 -1.00 -3.39
C ALA A 41 -12.29 -1.88 -2.22
N SER A 42 -11.70 -1.25 -1.19
CA SER A 42 -11.03 -1.91 -0.06
C SER A 42 -12.01 -2.37 1.02
N LEU A 43 -12.98 -3.22 0.63
CA LEU A 43 -14.03 -3.70 1.53
C LEU A 43 -13.52 -4.51 2.72
N ILE A 44 -12.28 -4.98 2.68
CA ILE A 44 -11.59 -5.66 3.79
C ILE A 44 -11.57 -4.77 5.04
N LEU A 45 -11.54 -3.45 4.89
CA LEU A 45 -11.51 -2.47 5.97
C LEU A 45 -12.75 -2.54 6.86
N ILE A 46 -13.90 -2.95 6.34
CA ILE A 46 -15.14 -3.10 7.12
C ILE A 46 -14.93 -4.09 8.29
N PHE A 47 -14.10 -5.13 8.08
CA PHE A 47 -13.79 -6.10 9.14
C PHE A 47 -12.89 -5.54 10.24
N LEU A 48 -12.27 -4.37 10.04
CA LEU A 48 -11.49 -3.68 11.05
C LEU A 48 -12.34 -2.79 11.95
N THR A 49 -13.53 -2.40 11.50
CA THR A 49 -14.42 -1.51 12.27
C THR A 49 -14.66 -1.98 13.72
N PRO A 50 -14.93 -3.29 14.00
CA PRO A 50 -15.08 -3.74 15.38
C PRO A 50 -13.83 -3.58 16.26
N ILE A 51 -12.64 -3.58 15.65
CA ILE A 51 -11.38 -3.37 16.38
C ILE A 51 -11.30 -1.90 16.83
N TYR A 52 -11.78 -0.98 15.97
CA TYR A 52 -11.81 0.46 16.27
C TYR A 52 -12.76 0.84 17.42
N TRP A 53 -13.74 0.01 17.75
CA TRP A 53 -14.57 0.24 18.94
C TRP A 53 -13.79 0.11 20.25
N PHE A 54 -12.69 -0.68 20.25
CA PHE A 54 -11.89 -0.94 21.44
C PHE A 54 -10.51 -0.25 21.37
N PHE A 55 -9.95 -0.14 20.19
CA PHE A 55 -8.59 0.35 19.97
C PHE A 55 -8.58 1.28 18.72
N PRO A 56 -9.23 2.45 18.81
CA PRO A 56 -9.19 3.40 17.69
C PRO A 56 -7.81 4.06 17.61
N GLY A 57 -7.33 4.30 16.39
CA GLY A 57 -6.14 5.10 16.14
C GLY A 57 -5.13 4.47 15.18
N VAL A 58 -4.22 5.32 14.74
CA VAL A 58 -3.17 5.00 13.77
C VAL A 58 -2.27 3.87 14.24
N GLU A 59 -1.93 3.82 15.55
CA GLU A 59 -1.09 2.75 16.10
C GLU A 59 -1.71 1.37 15.91
N THR A 60 -3.04 1.26 15.97
CA THR A 60 -3.76 0.02 15.69
C THR A 60 -3.57 -0.43 14.25
N LEU A 61 -3.66 0.48 13.29
CA LEU A 61 -3.43 0.18 11.88
C LEU A 61 -1.99 -0.26 11.62
N LEU A 62 -1.02 0.45 12.17
CA LEU A 62 0.41 0.11 12.02
C LEU A 62 0.73 -1.23 12.68
N PHE A 63 0.15 -1.52 13.85
CA PHE A 63 0.31 -2.83 14.51
C PHE A 63 -0.32 -3.96 13.68
N LEU A 64 -1.54 -3.76 13.16
CA LEU A 64 -2.21 -4.73 12.30
C LEU A 64 -1.43 -4.99 11.02
N GLN A 65 -0.91 -3.95 10.36
CA GLN A 65 -0.04 -4.07 9.21
C GLN A 65 1.15 -4.97 9.51
N ALA A 66 1.92 -4.64 10.56
CA ALA A 66 3.08 -5.41 10.96
C ALA A 66 2.73 -6.86 11.32
N ALA A 67 1.62 -7.08 12.02
CA ALA A 67 1.15 -8.40 12.42
C ALA A 67 0.76 -9.27 11.21
N VAL A 68 -0.04 -8.74 10.27
CA VAL A 68 -0.52 -9.53 9.13
C VAL A 68 0.58 -9.80 8.11
N ILE A 69 1.47 -8.83 7.87
CA ILE A 69 2.64 -9.03 6.99
C ILE A 69 3.57 -10.09 7.59
N SER A 70 3.89 -9.99 8.89
CA SER A 70 4.74 -10.96 9.57
C SER A 70 4.11 -12.36 9.60
N ALA A 71 2.79 -12.44 9.80
CA ALA A 71 2.05 -13.70 9.80
C ALA A 71 2.12 -14.44 8.45
N GLY A 72 2.44 -13.77 7.35
CA GLY A 72 2.73 -14.40 6.06
C GLY A 72 3.86 -15.44 6.12
N ALA A 73 4.80 -15.30 7.06
CA ALA A 73 5.84 -16.30 7.32
C ALA A 73 5.27 -17.66 7.74
N ILE A 74 4.10 -17.69 8.39
CA ILE A 74 3.51 -18.93 8.95
C ILE A 74 3.12 -19.93 7.85
N PRO A 75 2.27 -19.60 6.86
CA PRO A 75 1.95 -20.52 5.76
C PRO A 75 3.19 -20.90 4.95
N ILE A 76 4.15 -20.00 4.77
CA ILE A 76 5.42 -20.28 4.08
C ILE A 76 6.23 -21.31 4.86
N TYR A 77 6.38 -21.15 6.18
CA TYR A 77 7.06 -22.12 7.05
C TYR A 77 6.46 -23.53 6.88
N PHE A 78 5.16 -23.66 7.07
CA PHE A 78 4.50 -24.97 7.00
C PHE A 78 4.55 -25.61 5.61
N TYR A 79 4.48 -24.79 4.57
CA TYR A 79 4.61 -25.27 3.20
C TYR A 79 6.02 -25.76 2.89
N ALA A 80 7.04 -24.94 3.15
CA ALA A 80 8.44 -25.31 2.91
C ALA A 80 8.86 -26.54 3.73
N ARG A 81 8.52 -26.56 5.03
CA ARG A 81 8.74 -27.73 5.90
C ARG A 81 8.20 -29.02 5.32
N ARG A 82 6.97 -28.98 4.81
CA ARG A 82 6.29 -30.18 4.29
C ARG A 82 6.87 -30.59 2.94
N VAL A 83 7.06 -29.65 2.02
CA VAL A 83 7.49 -29.93 0.64
C VAL A 83 8.96 -30.32 0.57
N LEU A 84 9.79 -29.77 1.45
CA LEU A 84 11.22 -30.07 1.54
C LEU A 84 11.55 -31.09 2.64
N GLU A 85 10.52 -31.58 3.35
CA GLU A 85 10.60 -32.61 4.39
C GLU A 85 11.62 -32.29 5.51
N ASN A 86 11.76 -31.00 5.86
CA ASN A 86 12.73 -30.55 6.83
C ASN A 86 12.30 -29.26 7.55
N ASN A 87 12.34 -29.29 8.89
CA ASN A 87 11.98 -28.12 9.72
C ASN A 87 12.91 -26.92 9.50
N ALA A 88 14.20 -27.17 9.27
CA ALA A 88 15.18 -26.11 9.04
C ALA A 88 14.87 -25.31 7.78
N PHE A 89 14.42 -25.97 6.69
CA PHE A 89 13.96 -25.27 5.49
C PHE A 89 12.67 -24.48 5.75
N GLY A 90 11.75 -25.00 6.58
CA GLY A 90 10.57 -24.22 7.00
C GLY A 90 10.98 -22.91 7.66
N PHE A 91 11.83 -22.99 8.68
CA PHE A 91 12.36 -21.83 9.38
C PHE A 91 13.15 -20.89 8.44
N PHE A 92 14.02 -21.45 7.61
CA PHE A 92 14.80 -20.71 6.63
C PHE A 92 13.91 -19.84 5.74
N PHE A 93 12.88 -20.38 5.10
CA PHE A 93 12.01 -19.62 4.21
C PHE A 93 11.10 -18.63 4.95
N ALA A 94 10.74 -18.92 6.19
CA ALA A 94 10.06 -17.93 7.05
C ALA A 94 10.96 -16.73 7.36
N VAL A 95 12.26 -16.96 7.62
CA VAL A 95 13.24 -15.88 7.82
C VAL A 95 13.45 -15.10 6.52
N ILE A 96 13.60 -15.79 5.36
CA ILE A 96 13.72 -15.12 4.06
C ILE A 96 12.52 -14.20 3.78
N TRP A 97 11.32 -14.59 4.16
CA TRP A 97 10.13 -13.72 4.08
C TRP A 97 10.32 -12.46 4.93
N ILE A 98 10.68 -12.62 6.20
CA ILE A 98 10.80 -11.50 7.16
C ILE A 98 11.93 -10.53 6.77
N VAL A 99 13.06 -11.02 6.24
CA VAL A 99 14.19 -10.15 5.86
C VAL A 99 14.10 -9.60 4.43
N ASN A 100 13.07 -9.99 3.68
CA ASN A 100 12.92 -9.53 2.30
C ASN A 100 12.72 -8.00 2.24
N PRO A 101 13.48 -7.27 1.41
CA PRO A 101 13.41 -5.81 1.37
C PRO A 101 12.04 -5.25 0.97
N VAL A 102 11.31 -5.93 0.07
CA VAL A 102 9.94 -5.53 -0.31
C VAL A 102 8.98 -5.66 0.88
N VAL A 103 9.09 -6.77 1.63
CA VAL A 103 8.25 -7.04 2.81
C VAL A 103 8.50 -5.99 3.89
N ASN A 104 9.77 -5.67 4.12
CA ASN A 104 10.15 -4.63 5.09
C ASN A 104 9.78 -3.23 4.64
N GLY A 105 10.01 -2.90 3.36
CA GLY A 105 9.63 -1.60 2.80
C GLY A 105 8.14 -1.32 3.02
N THR A 106 7.29 -2.25 2.59
CA THR A 106 5.83 -2.15 2.80
C THR A 106 5.45 -2.05 4.29
N ASN A 107 6.15 -2.76 5.18
CA ASN A 107 5.84 -2.71 6.61
C ASN A 107 6.21 -1.37 7.25
N LEU A 108 7.19 -0.68 6.70
CA LEU A 108 7.68 0.60 7.21
C LEU A 108 7.03 1.81 6.54
N GLU A 109 6.33 1.59 5.45
CA GLU A 109 5.46 2.56 4.82
C GLU A 109 4.23 2.84 5.71
N ASN A 110 3.46 3.87 5.39
CA ASN A 110 2.16 4.11 6.00
C ASN A 110 1.22 2.91 5.82
N PHE A 111 0.18 2.82 6.64
CA PHE A 111 -0.77 1.71 6.53
C PHE A 111 -1.44 1.67 5.16
N HIS A 112 -1.49 0.45 4.60
CA HIS A 112 -2.23 0.13 3.38
C HIS A 112 -3.00 -1.19 3.52
N PRO A 113 -4.22 -1.29 2.98
CA PRO A 113 -4.99 -2.54 2.98
C PRO A 113 -4.26 -3.71 2.34
N GLU A 114 -3.36 -3.44 1.39
CA GLU A 114 -2.51 -4.43 0.72
C GLU A 114 -1.63 -5.23 1.69
N ALA A 115 -1.40 -4.75 2.90
CA ALA A 115 -0.72 -5.49 3.97
C ALA A 115 -1.34 -6.87 4.21
N PHE A 116 -2.68 -6.98 4.11
CA PHE A 116 -3.40 -8.25 4.25
C PHE A 116 -3.01 -9.26 3.18
N LEU A 117 -2.58 -8.82 2.00
CA LEU A 117 -2.12 -9.70 0.93
C LEU A 117 -0.82 -10.41 1.29
N GLY A 118 0.00 -9.84 2.19
CA GLY A 118 1.17 -10.50 2.74
C GLY A 118 0.87 -11.84 3.40
N LEU A 119 -0.30 -11.99 4.00
CA LEU A 119 -0.79 -13.25 4.60
C LEU A 119 -1.70 -14.03 3.64
N LEU A 120 -2.65 -13.35 2.99
CA LEU A 120 -3.71 -14.01 2.23
C LEU A 120 -3.21 -14.65 0.93
N VAL A 121 -2.26 -14.01 0.24
CA VAL A 121 -1.71 -14.55 -1.02
C VAL A 121 -0.91 -15.84 -0.80
N PRO A 122 0.02 -15.94 0.18
CA PRO A 122 0.64 -17.21 0.52
C PRO A 122 -0.38 -18.31 0.79
N ILE A 123 -1.44 -18.03 1.57
CA ILE A 123 -2.49 -19.01 1.87
C ILE A 123 -3.22 -19.45 0.60
N ALA A 124 -3.64 -18.51 -0.25
CA ALA A 124 -4.36 -18.81 -1.49
C ALA A 124 -3.51 -19.64 -2.45
N LEU A 125 -2.27 -19.20 -2.72
CA LEU A 125 -1.36 -19.88 -3.64
C LEU A 125 -1.01 -21.29 -3.15
N ILE A 126 -0.62 -21.44 -1.88
CA ILE A 126 -0.31 -22.75 -1.29
C ILE A 126 -1.55 -23.65 -1.32
N ALA A 127 -2.72 -23.14 -0.96
CA ALA A 127 -3.96 -23.93 -1.01
C ALA A 127 -4.32 -24.39 -2.42
N ALA A 128 -4.08 -23.56 -3.44
CA ALA A 128 -4.24 -23.93 -4.84
C ALA A 128 -3.26 -25.03 -5.26
N LEU A 129 -1.96 -24.90 -4.92
CA LEU A 129 -0.92 -25.88 -5.20
C LEU A 129 -1.22 -27.24 -4.55
N GLU A 130 -1.81 -27.24 -3.36
CA GLU A 130 -2.17 -28.45 -2.59
C GLU A 130 -3.58 -28.96 -2.87
N LYS A 131 -4.32 -28.29 -3.77
CA LYS A 131 -5.72 -28.61 -4.08
C LYS A 131 -6.65 -28.56 -2.85
N LYS A 132 -6.32 -27.73 -1.85
CA LYS A 132 -7.13 -27.50 -0.64
C LYS A 132 -8.21 -26.46 -0.92
N TRP A 133 -9.18 -26.82 -1.75
CA TRP A 133 -10.12 -25.89 -2.39
C TRP A 133 -10.93 -25.02 -1.44
N ARG A 134 -11.38 -25.55 -0.27
CA ARG A 134 -12.10 -24.73 0.72
C ARG A 134 -11.25 -23.57 1.23
N ARG A 135 -9.99 -23.83 1.58
CA ARG A 135 -9.05 -22.79 2.02
C ARG A 135 -8.73 -21.82 0.90
N TYR A 136 -8.57 -22.35 -0.31
CA TYR A 136 -8.32 -21.55 -1.50
C TYR A 136 -9.43 -20.53 -1.74
N TRP A 137 -10.69 -20.96 -1.81
CA TRP A 137 -11.81 -20.07 -2.09
C TRP A 137 -12.01 -19.01 -1.03
N ILE A 138 -11.83 -19.34 0.25
CA ILE A 138 -11.91 -18.37 1.36
C ILE A 138 -10.79 -17.34 1.22
N ALA A 139 -9.52 -17.77 1.06
CA ALA A 139 -8.39 -16.86 0.95
C ALA A 139 -8.49 -15.96 -0.30
N MET A 140 -8.88 -16.54 -1.44
CA MET A 140 -9.10 -15.79 -2.68
C MET A 140 -10.20 -14.74 -2.53
N ALA A 141 -11.34 -15.11 -1.93
CA ALA A 141 -12.41 -14.14 -1.67
C ALA A 141 -11.94 -12.98 -0.79
N LEU A 142 -11.19 -13.27 0.28
CA LEU A 142 -10.62 -12.23 1.13
C LEU A 142 -9.57 -11.37 0.37
N CYS A 143 -8.75 -11.96 -0.50
CA CYS A 143 -7.84 -11.20 -1.37
C CYS A 143 -8.61 -10.20 -2.24
N LEU A 144 -9.73 -10.61 -2.86
CA LEU A 144 -10.53 -9.75 -3.72
C LEU A 144 -11.26 -8.62 -2.97
N LEU A 145 -11.40 -8.71 -1.65
CA LEU A 145 -11.94 -7.63 -0.82
C LEU A 145 -10.88 -6.59 -0.43
N VAL A 146 -9.60 -6.86 -0.67
CA VAL A 146 -8.52 -5.93 -0.32
C VAL A 146 -8.49 -4.75 -1.28
N LYS A 147 -8.52 -5.02 -2.59
CA LYS A 147 -8.47 -3.98 -3.62
C LYS A 147 -8.89 -4.53 -4.98
N GLU A 148 -9.40 -3.67 -5.84
CA GLU A 148 -9.87 -4.03 -7.19
C GLU A 148 -8.77 -4.56 -8.11
N ASP A 149 -7.53 -4.10 -7.95
CA ASP A 149 -6.38 -4.48 -8.79
C ASP A 149 -5.77 -5.85 -8.44
N VAL A 150 -6.20 -6.47 -7.35
CA VAL A 150 -5.83 -7.86 -6.99
C VAL A 150 -6.19 -8.86 -8.09
N VAL A 151 -7.09 -8.51 -9.00
CA VAL A 151 -7.35 -9.29 -10.22
C VAL A 151 -6.07 -9.60 -11.00
N LEU A 152 -5.09 -8.70 -11.00
CA LEU A 152 -3.80 -8.88 -11.69
C LEU A 152 -2.97 -10.04 -11.13
N LEU A 153 -3.21 -10.46 -9.89
CA LEU A 153 -2.62 -11.67 -9.31
C LEU A 153 -3.53 -12.89 -9.46
N ILE A 154 -4.82 -12.73 -9.17
CA ILE A 154 -5.76 -13.87 -9.14
C ILE A 154 -6.03 -14.42 -10.54
N LEU A 155 -5.98 -13.59 -11.58
CA LEU A 155 -6.14 -14.03 -12.97
C LEU A 155 -5.03 -15.00 -13.41
N PRO A 156 -3.72 -14.70 -13.25
CA PRO A 156 -2.65 -15.68 -13.52
C PRO A 156 -2.70 -16.89 -12.58
N LEU A 157 -3.16 -16.74 -11.33
CA LEU A 157 -3.37 -17.87 -10.42
C LEU A 157 -4.44 -18.84 -10.96
N GLY A 158 -5.51 -18.32 -11.57
CA GLY A 158 -6.49 -19.12 -12.32
C GLY A 158 -5.83 -19.88 -13.47
N GLY A 159 -4.93 -19.22 -14.21
CA GLY A 159 -4.10 -19.83 -15.24
C GLY A 159 -3.23 -20.97 -14.71
N LEU A 160 -2.55 -20.77 -13.58
CA LEU A 160 -1.75 -21.82 -12.91
C LEU A 160 -2.60 -23.04 -12.55
N ILE A 161 -3.79 -22.82 -11.98
CA ILE A 161 -4.72 -23.92 -11.61
C ILE A 161 -5.11 -24.72 -12.86
N ALA A 162 -5.43 -24.03 -13.96
CA ALA A 162 -5.79 -24.67 -15.23
C ALA A 162 -4.62 -25.46 -15.81
N LEU A 163 -3.41 -24.91 -15.81
CA LEU A 163 -2.17 -25.57 -16.26
C LEU A 163 -1.85 -26.83 -15.42
N ARG A 164 -2.22 -26.83 -14.14
CA ARG A 164 -2.06 -27.99 -13.25
C ARG A 164 -3.20 -29.00 -13.33
N GLY A 165 -4.02 -28.91 -14.38
CA GLY A 165 -5.01 -29.91 -14.77
C GLY A 165 -6.44 -29.64 -14.31
N ASP A 166 -6.70 -28.59 -13.54
CA ASP A 166 -8.08 -28.24 -13.11
C ASP A 166 -8.60 -27.03 -13.91
N LYS A 167 -8.87 -27.23 -15.18
CA LYS A 167 -9.37 -26.19 -16.10
C LYS A 167 -10.64 -25.52 -15.59
N ARG A 168 -11.57 -26.32 -15.01
CA ARG A 168 -12.86 -25.78 -14.53
C ARG A 168 -12.64 -24.78 -13.39
N ARG A 169 -11.84 -25.15 -12.37
CA ARG A 169 -11.57 -24.23 -11.25
C ARG A 169 -10.71 -23.05 -11.68
N GLY A 170 -9.76 -23.24 -12.57
CA GLY A 170 -8.99 -22.16 -13.16
C GLY A 170 -9.87 -21.12 -13.84
N LEU A 171 -10.80 -21.56 -14.70
CA LEU A 171 -11.75 -20.65 -15.38
C LEU A 171 -12.68 -19.95 -14.39
N ILE A 172 -13.21 -20.68 -13.38
CA ILE A 172 -14.05 -20.07 -12.34
C ILE A 172 -13.26 -19.00 -11.58
N THR A 173 -11.99 -19.28 -11.21
CA THR A 173 -11.11 -18.31 -10.56
C THR A 173 -10.97 -17.03 -11.39
N SER A 174 -10.62 -17.18 -12.67
CA SER A 174 -10.45 -16.04 -13.58
C SER A 174 -11.75 -15.24 -13.76
N PHE A 175 -12.89 -15.93 -13.93
CA PHE A 175 -14.18 -15.29 -14.04
C PHE A 175 -14.57 -14.51 -12.78
N VAL A 176 -14.41 -15.10 -11.60
CA VAL A 176 -14.72 -14.44 -10.32
C VAL A 176 -13.81 -13.23 -10.11
N ALA A 177 -12.52 -13.33 -10.42
CA ALA A 177 -11.58 -12.22 -10.28
C ALA A 177 -11.95 -11.04 -11.20
N ILE A 178 -12.25 -11.29 -12.47
CA ILE A 178 -12.68 -10.27 -13.42
C ILE A 178 -14.01 -9.65 -12.97
N SER A 179 -14.97 -10.47 -12.53
CA SER A 179 -16.27 -9.99 -12.05
C SER A 179 -16.14 -9.12 -10.80
N ALA A 180 -15.27 -9.50 -9.85
CA ALA A 180 -15.01 -8.71 -8.64
C ALA A 180 -14.34 -7.37 -8.97
N ALA A 181 -13.35 -7.35 -9.86
CA ALA A 181 -12.73 -6.11 -10.33
C ALA A 181 -13.73 -5.21 -11.05
N PHE A 182 -14.56 -5.78 -11.92
CA PHE A 182 -15.63 -5.03 -12.59
C PHE A 182 -16.62 -4.44 -11.59
N ALA A 183 -17.06 -5.23 -10.62
CA ALA A 183 -18.00 -4.77 -9.58
C ALA A 183 -17.36 -3.67 -8.71
N GLY A 184 -16.09 -3.84 -8.30
CA GLY A 184 -15.34 -2.84 -7.55
C GLY A 184 -15.26 -1.52 -8.30
N MET A 185 -14.78 -1.55 -9.54
CA MET A 185 -14.52 -0.34 -10.35
C MET A 185 -15.80 0.31 -10.88
N PHE A 186 -16.71 -0.46 -11.46
CA PHE A 186 -17.84 0.09 -12.22
C PHE A 186 -19.17 0.14 -11.43
N LEU A 187 -19.31 -0.62 -10.34
CA LEU A 187 -20.50 -0.55 -9.49
C LEU A 187 -20.21 0.21 -8.20
N LEU A 188 -19.13 -0.12 -7.46
CA LEU A 188 -18.83 0.53 -6.19
C LEU A 188 -18.16 1.90 -6.38
N MET A 189 -16.96 1.94 -6.91
CA MET A 189 -16.18 3.18 -7.02
C MET A 189 -16.87 4.22 -7.89
N ARG A 190 -17.40 3.82 -9.06
CA ARG A 190 -18.12 4.74 -9.95
C ARG A 190 -19.32 5.41 -9.29
N ASN A 191 -20.10 4.67 -8.49
CA ASN A 191 -21.25 5.25 -7.80
C ASN A 191 -20.86 6.20 -6.66
N LEU A 192 -19.64 6.05 -6.11
CA LEU A 192 -19.18 6.87 -5.00
C LEU A 192 -18.40 8.11 -5.44
N ILE A 193 -17.74 8.07 -6.61
CA ILE A 193 -16.92 9.18 -7.12
C ILE A 193 -17.16 9.54 -8.59
N GLY A 194 -18.04 8.85 -9.27
CA GLY A 194 -18.43 9.16 -10.66
C GLY A 194 -17.50 8.61 -11.75
N VAL A 195 -16.30 8.11 -11.42
CA VAL A 195 -15.34 7.56 -12.39
C VAL A 195 -14.95 6.12 -12.04
N PRO A 196 -14.85 5.22 -13.04
CA PRO A 196 -14.54 3.81 -12.78
C PRO A 196 -13.04 3.54 -12.54
N THR A 197 -12.16 4.41 -13.05
CA THR A 197 -10.70 4.24 -12.96
C THR A 197 -10.01 5.59 -12.82
N ARG A 198 -9.76 6.00 -11.60
CA ARG A 198 -9.05 7.27 -11.37
C ARG A 198 -7.60 7.23 -11.84
N ASN A 199 -6.99 6.05 -11.80
CA ASN A 199 -5.56 5.85 -12.06
C ASN A 199 -5.24 5.46 -13.51
N ALA A 200 -6.18 5.57 -14.45
CA ALA A 200 -5.95 5.30 -15.87
C ALA A 200 -4.84 6.19 -16.48
N TRP A 201 -4.62 7.39 -15.95
CA TRP A 201 -3.54 8.30 -16.34
C TRP A 201 -2.13 7.74 -16.04
N ARG A 202 -2.01 6.75 -15.16
CA ARG A 202 -0.74 6.09 -14.85
C ARG A 202 -0.23 5.20 -16.00
N ILE A 203 -1.03 4.98 -17.04
CA ILE A 203 -0.61 4.22 -18.21
C ILE A 203 -0.04 5.19 -19.25
N PRO A 204 1.21 5.00 -19.72
CA PRO A 204 1.89 5.90 -20.64
C PRO A 204 1.21 5.96 -22.02
N PHE A 205 1.68 6.87 -22.87
CA PHE A 205 1.22 7.06 -24.25
C PHE A 205 -0.28 7.40 -24.38
N GLY A 206 -0.86 8.04 -23.35
CA GLY A 206 -2.27 8.44 -23.37
C GLY A 206 -3.24 7.34 -22.95
N GLY A 207 -2.81 6.43 -22.06
CA GLY A 207 -3.63 5.36 -21.50
C GLY A 207 -3.59 4.05 -22.28
N VAL A 208 -4.50 3.13 -21.94
CA VAL A 208 -4.50 1.75 -22.50
C VAL A 208 -4.51 1.73 -24.02
N GLY A 209 -5.39 2.54 -24.65
CA GLY A 209 -5.50 2.59 -26.09
C GLY A 209 -4.24 3.11 -26.78
N GLY A 210 -3.65 4.17 -26.23
CA GLY A 210 -2.38 4.72 -26.71
C GLY A 210 -1.22 3.77 -26.53
N PHE A 211 -1.14 3.09 -25.38
CA PHE A 211 -0.13 2.06 -25.12
C PHE A 211 -0.20 0.90 -26.11
N ILE A 212 -1.41 0.37 -26.39
CA ILE A 212 -1.60 -0.69 -27.39
C ILE A 212 -1.20 -0.20 -28.79
N LYS A 213 -1.60 1.03 -29.16
CA LYS A 213 -1.21 1.64 -30.43
C LYS A 213 0.31 1.72 -30.54
N GLU A 214 1.00 2.22 -29.51
CA GLU A 214 2.45 2.34 -29.49
C GLU A 214 3.16 0.98 -29.60
N CYS A 215 2.64 -0.06 -28.93
CA CYS A 215 3.14 -1.43 -29.08
C CYS A 215 3.09 -1.93 -30.54
N LEU A 216 2.07 -1.53 -31.29
CA LEU A 216 1.87 -1.97 -32.70
C LEU A 216 2.63 -1.11 -33.72
N THR A 217 2.75 0.21 -33.47
CA THR A 217 3.30 1.16 -34.42
C THR A 217 4.77 1.50 -34.18
N SER A 218 5.20 1.49 -32.93
CA SER A 218 6.54 1.93 -32.49
C SER A 218 7.08 1.10 -31.32
N PRO A 219 7.22 -0.23 -31.44
CA PRO A 219 7.59 -1.12 -30.34
C PRO A 219 8.93 -0.75 -29.68
N THR A 220 9.84 -0.12 -30.43
CA THR A 220 11.13 0.37 -29.90
C THR A 220 10.95 1.47 -28.84
N ASN A 221 9.91 2.31 -28.97
CA ASN A 221 9.61 3.33 -27.97
C ASN A 221 9.12 2.67 -26.67
N VAL A 222 8.27 1.63 -26.80
CA VAL A 222 7.80 0.86 -25.64
C VAL A 222 8.96 0.17 -24.93
N VAL A 223 9.87 -0.48 -25.68
CA VAL A 223 11.06 -1.11 -25.08
C VAL A 223 11.92 -0.06 -24.38
N ARG A 224 12.18 1.09 -25.03
CA ARG A 224 12.95 2.18 -24.43
C ARG A 224 12.31 2.67 -23.15
N TYR A 225 10.99 2.84 -23.15
CA TYR A 225 10.23 3.24 -21.95
C TYR A 225 10.36 2.21 -20.82
N LEU A 226 10.13 0.93 -21.10
CA LEU A 226 10.21 -0.15 -20.12
C LEU A 226 11.63 -0.43 -19.59
N THR A 227 12.64 0.05 -20.30
CA THR A 227 14.06 -0.06 -19.89
C THR A 227 14.65 1.27 -19.40
N SER A 228 13.84 2.33 -19.34
CA SER A 228 14.26 3.63 -18.80
C SER A 228 14.09 3.74 -17.30
N GLU A 229 14.65 4.79 -16.74
CA GLU A 229 14.56 5.13 -15.32
C GLU A 229 15.04 3.95 -14.43
N GLU A 230 14.39 3.75 -13.29
CA GLU A 230 14.76 2.70 -12.34
C GLU A 230 14.09 1.34 -12.59
N ARG A 231 13.32 1.17 -13.68
CA ARG A 231 12.60 -0.08 -13.98
C ARG A 231 13.48 -1.33 -14.07
N PRO A 232 14.67 -1.30 -14.72
CA PRO A 232 15.59 -2.45 -14.69
C PRO A 232 16.11 -2.75 -13.28
N ILE A 233 16.42 -1.71 -12.50
CA ILE A 233 16.87 -1.85 -11.10
C ILE A 233 15.74 -2.40 -10.23
N TYR A 234 14.50 -1.96 -10.46
CA TYR A 234 13.32 -2.53 -9.79
C TYR A 234 13.20 -4.03 -10.02
N LEU A 235 13.28 -4.49 -11.28
CA LEU A 235 13.27 -5.92 -11.59
C LEU A 235 14.42 -6.65 -10.91
N TRP A 236 15.62 -6.09 -10.94
CA TRP A 236 16.77 -6.64 -10.23
C TRP A 236 16.47 -6.78 -8.73
N LYS A 237 16.00 -5.73 -8.07
CA LYS A 237 15.67 -5.72 -6.64
C LYS A 237 14.57 -6.74 -6.28
N LEU A 238 13.65 -7.07 -7.19
CA LEU A 238 12.62 -8.10 -6.97
C LEU A 238 13.20 -9.52 -6.98
N PHE A 239 14.09 -9.84 -7.91
CA PHE A 239 14.56 -11.20 -8.14
C PHE A 239 15.90 -11.52 -7.44
N ALA A 240 16.76 -10.54 -7.24
CA ALA A 240 18.10 -10.73 -6.64
C ALA A 240 18.06 -11.30 -5.21
N PRO A 241 17.11 -10.95 -4.32
CA PRO A 241 17.00 -11.58 -3.00
C PRO A 241 16.88 -13.10 -3.07
N PHE A 242 16.26 -13.60 -4.13
CA PHE A 242 16.08 -15.03 -4.41
C PHE A 242 17.15 -15.62 -5.32
N ALA A 243 18.24 -14.91 -5.61
CA ALA A 243 19.27 -15.30 -6.58
C ALA A 243 18.67 -15.72 -7.94
N PHE A 244 17.54 -15.14 -8.36
CA PHE A 244 16.78 -15.53 -9.56
C PHE A 244 16.24 -16.97 -9.54
N MET A 245 16.32 -17.68 -8.41
CA MET A 245 15.89 -19.08 -8.30
C MET A 245 14.35 -19.26 -8.39
N SER A 246 13.58 -18.18 -8.39
CA SER A 246 12.14 -18.23 -8.70
C SER A 246 11.86 -18.83 -10.09
N PHE A 247 12.80 -18.69 -11.03
CA PHE A 247 12.69 -19.30 -12.36
C PHE A 247 12.86 -20.84 -12.39
N LEU A 248 13.16 -21.49 -11.26
CA LEU A 248 13.13 -22.96 -11.15
C LEU A 248 11.71 -23.55 -11.19
N ALA A 249 10.71 -22.72 -10.92
CA ALA A 249 9.29 -23.07 -11.11
C ALA A 249 8.56 -21.89 -11.77
N PRO A 250 8.82 -21.64 -13.06
CA PRO A 250 8.37 -20.44 -13.75
C PRO A 250 6.84 -20.36 -13.80
N GLU A 251 6.14 -21.47 -13.82
CA GLU A 251 4.67 -21.53 -13.80
C GLU A 251 4.09 -20.94 -12.49
N VAL A 252 4.83 -21.05 -11.38
CA VAL A 252 4.43 -20.45 -10.08
C VAL A 252 4.83 -18.99 -10.04
N ALA A 253 6.05 -18.65 -10.47
CA ALA A 253 6.53 -17.25 -10.51
C ALA A 253 5.64 -16.38 -11.41
N MET A 254 5.12 -16.91 -12.51
CA MET A 254 4.22 -16.21 -13.44
C MET A 254 2.91 -15.74 -12.80
N VAL A 255 2.54 -16.23 -11.62
CA VAL A 255 1.36 -15.71 -10.89
C VAL A 255 1.49 -14.23 -10.59
N SER A 256 2.71 -13.72 -10.41
CA SER A 256 2.99 -12.29 -10.20
C SER A 256 3.20 -11.46 -11.48
N SER A 257 3.18 -12.09 -12.66
CA SER A 257 3.61 -11.45 -13.92
C SER A 257 2.81 -10.21 -14.30
N LEU A 258 1.48 -10.23 -14.15
CA LEU A 258 0.65 -9.07 -14.51
C LEU A 258 0.83 -7.91 -13.52
N VAL A 259 1.10 -8.21 -12.23
CA VAL A 259 1.42 -7.17 -11.25
C VAL A 259 2.77 -6.53 -11.57
N ILE A 260 3.81 -7.35 -11.84
CA ILE A 260 5.13 -6.85 -12.28
C ILE A 260 4.98 -6.00 -13.54
N PHE A 261 4.22 -6.47 -14.52
CA PHE A 261 3.97 -5.73 -15.76
C PHE A 261 3.27 -4.41 -15.50
N SER A 262 2.21 -4.39 -14.69
CA SER A 262 1.50 -3.17 -14.28
C SER A 262 2.45 -2.16 -13.65
N ASN A 263 3.33 -2.62 -12.75
CA ASN A 263 4.26 -1.76 -12.05
C ASN A 263 5.29 -1.12 -13.02
N ILE A 264 5.90 -1.90 -13.92
CA ILE A 264 6.90 -1.36 -14.86
C ILE A 264 6.29 -0.51 -15.98
N VAL A 265 5.00 -0.69 -16.30
CA VAL A 265 4.28 0.14 -17.28
C VAL A 265 3.90 1.48 -16.68
N SER A 266 3.70 1.56 -15.38
CA SER A 266 3.20 2.76 -14.74
C SER A 266 4.08 3.99 -14.96
N THR A 267 3.43 5.16 -15.14
CA THR A 267 4.07 6.48 -15.09
C THR A 267 4.27 6.96 -13.64
N PHE A 268 3.64 6.27 -12.69
CA PHE A 268 3.71 6.60 -11.27
C PHE A 268 4.91 5.89 -10.64
N TRP A 269 5.98 6.63 -10.38
CA TRP A 269 7.28 6.09 -10.01
C TRP A 269 7.27 5.21 -8.75
N TYR A 270 6.40 5.46 -7.78
CA TYR A 270 6.22 4.63 -6.59
C TYR A 270 5.95 3.16 -6.91
N GLN A 271 5.27 2.85 -8.02
CA GLN A 271 4.91 1.48 -8.38
C GLN A 271 6.11 0.60 -8.74
N PHE A 272 7.18 1.19 -9.31
CA PHE A 272 8.41 0.46 -9.62
C PHE A 272 9.55 0.76 -8.64
N HIS A 273 9.18 0.98 -7.37
CA HIS A 273 10.10 1.07 -6.24
C HIS A 273 9.68 0.05 -5.17
N ILE A 274 10.65 -0.74 -4.69
CA ILE A 274 10.38 -1.86 -3.77
C ILE A 274 10.02 -1.43 -2.35
N GLU A 275 10.23 -0.18 -2.04
CA GLU A 275 9.97 0.43 -0.74
C GLU A 275 8.46 0.62 -0.49
N TYR A 276 7.65 0.60 -1.55
CA TYR A 276 6.21 0.84 -1.50
C TYR A 276 5.38 -0.43 -1.64
N HIS A 277 4.17 -0.40 -1.11
CA HIS A 277 3.23 -1.54 -0.98
C HIS A 277 2.87 -2.25 -2.30
N TYR A 278 3.04 -1.61 -3.46
CA TYR A 278 2.69 -2.17 -4.78
C TYR A 278 3.40 -3.48 -5.11
N SER A 279 4.55 -3.74 -4.47
CA SER A 279 5.37 -4.93 -4.75
C SER A 279 5.15 -6.09 -3.77
N LEU A 280 4.48 -5.86 -2.63
CA LEU A 280 4.27 -6.90 -1.60
C LEU A 280 3.59 -8.14 -2.16
N ILE A 281 2.56 -7.94 -2.98
CA ILE A 281 1.74 -9.01 -3.57
C ILE A 281 2.53 -9.94 -4.53
N ILE A 282 3.69 -9.48 -5.02
CA ILE A 282 4.58 -10.22 -5.93
C ILE A 282 5.39 -11.28 -5.17
N VAL A 283 5.89 -10.92 -3.98
CA VAL A 283 6.88 -11.70 -3.22
C VAL A 283 6.45 -13.14 -2.93
N PRO A 284 5.19 -13.41 -2.52
CA PRO A 284 4.74 -14.77 -2.25
C PRO A 284 4.92 -15.74 -3.42
N ALA A 285 4.60 -15.31 -4.63
CA ALA A 285 4.72 -16.14 -5.82
C ALA A 285 6.18 -16.45 -6.14
N LEU A 286 7.07 -15.46 -6.03
CA LEU A 286 8.50 -15.64 -6.26
C LEU A 286 9.13 -16.56 -5.22
N LEU A 287 8.82 -16.39 -3.94
CA LEU A 287 9.37 -17.20 -2.85
C LEU A 287 8.86 -18.64 -2.91
N ILE A 288 7.55 -18.83 -3.15
CA ILE A 288 6.96 -20.17 -3.28
C ILE A 288 7.49 -20.89 -4.52
N ALA A 289 7.79 -20.17 -5.61
CA ALA A 289 8.45 -20.75 -6.78
C ALA A 289 9.84 -21.30 -6.46
N VAL A 290 10.63 -20.61 -5.63
CA VAL A 290 11.92 -21.17 -5.13
C VAL A 290 11.69 -22.47 -4.37
N ILE A 291 10.75 -22.52 -3.44
CA ILE A 291 10.44 -23.71 -2.64
C ILE A 291 10.04 -24.90 -3.55
N VAL A 292 9.13 -24.65 -4.52
CA VAL A 292 8.68 -25.65 -5.49
C VAL A 292 9.84 -26.14 -6.37
N GLY A 293 10.71 -25.24 -6.80
CA GLY A 293 11.89 -25.59 -7.58
C GLY A 293 12.87 -26.47 -6.80
N LEU A 294 13.17 -26.11 -5.56
CA LEU A 294 14.03 -26.89 -4.67
C LEU A 294 13.48 -28.29 -4.38
N ALA A 295 12.17 -28.44 -4.30
CA ALA A 295 11.55 -29.73 -4.05
C ALA A 295 11.85 -30.78 -5.13
N LYS A 296 12.16 -30.32 -6.36
CA LYS A 296 12.51 -31.20 -7.50
C LYS A 296 13.98 -31.66 -7.50
N MET A 297 14.78 -31.19 -6.52
CA MET A 297 16.24 -31.40 -6.48
C MET A 297 16.67 -32.38 -5.40
N ASP A 298 17.85 -32.99 -5.57
CA ASP A 298 18.52 -33.77 -4.54
C ASP A 298 18.98 -32.87 -3.35
N ARG A 299 19.28 -33.54 -2.23
CA ARG A 299 19.65 -32.84 -0.97
C ARG A 299 20.86 -31.90 -1.12
N ARG A 300 21.89 -32.31 -1.88
CA ARG A 300 23.11 -31.53 -2.04
C ARG A 300 22.83 -30.22 -2.78
N ARG A 301 22.10 -30.30 -3.89
CA ARG A 301 21.70 -29.11 -4.67
C ARG A 301 20.78 -28.20 -3.89
N ARG A 302 19.83 -28.77 -3.12
CA ARG A 302 18.95 -27.98 -2.22
C ARG A 302 19.75 -27.14 -1.24
N LEU A 303 20.76 -27.73 -0.56
CA LEU A 303 21.59 -27.02 0.42
C LEU A 303 22.44 -25.95 -0.25
N LEU A 304 23.04 -26.25 -1.41
CA LEU A 304 23.84 -25.27 -2.15
C LEU A 304 23.01 -24.05 -2.54
N ILE A 305 21.86 -24.27 -3.18
CA ILE A 305 20.97 -23.17 -3.62
C ILE A 305 20.40 -22.41 -2.43
N ALA A 306 20.01 -23.09 -1.35
CA ALA A 306 19.58 -22.44 -0.13
C ALA A 306 20.66 -21.54 0.46
N GLY A 307 21.93 -21.98 0.43
CA GLY A 307 23.08 -21.15 0.84
C GLY A 307 23.25 -19.90 -0.04
N VAL A 308 23.09 -20.03 -1.35
CA VAL A 308 23.13 -18.89 -2.28
C VAL A 308 21.95 -17.94 -2.00
N VAL A 309 20.74 -18.45 -1.85
CA VAL A 309 19.55 -17.62 -1.53
C VAL A 309 19.70 -16.95 -0.16
N ALA A 310 20.27 -17.64 0.85
CA ALA A 310 20.58 -17.03 2.14
C ALA A 310 21.49 -15.81 1.99
N MET A 311 22.60 -15.99 1.28
CA MET A 311 23.59 -14.93 1.06
C MET A 311 22.97 -13.75 0.29
N THR A 312 22.27 -14.00 -0.82
CA THR A 312 21.66 -12.92 -1.61
C THR A 312 20.55 -12.22 -0.86
N SER A 313 19.71 -12.94 -0.09
CA SER A 313 18.68 -12.32 0.74
C SER A 313 19.26 -11.47 1.86
N LEU A 314 20.33 -11.89 2.51
CA LEU A 314 21.01 -11.11 3.53
C LEU A 314 21.67 -9.85 2.94
N LEU A 315 22.35 -9.98 1.79
CA LEU A 315 22.93 -8.85 1.09
C LEU A 315 21.86 -7.86 0.63
N ALA A 316 20.77 -8.34 0.06
CA ALA A 316 19.64 -7.52 -0.37
C ALA A 316 18.96 -6.84 0.82
N GLY A 317 18.73 -7.57 1.91
CA GLY A 317 18.19 -7.04 3.15
C GLY A 317 19.06 -5.92 3.73
N ASN A 318 20.38 -6.11 3.73
CA ASN A 318 21.31 -5.09 4.20
C ASN A 318 21.40 -3.88 3.25
N ALA A 319 21.34 -4.12 1.94
CA ALA A 319 21.50 -3.04 0.95
C ALA A 319 20.21 -2.20 0.74
N TRP A 320 19.03 -2.85 0.80
CA TRP A 320 17.77 -2.26 0.34
C TRP A 320 16.65 -2.30 1.36
N SER A 321 16.90 -2.79 2.59
CA SER A 321 15.90 -2.85 3.64
C SER A 321 16.35 -2.08 4.87
N TYR A 322 15.39 -1.63 5.64
CA TYR A 322 15.59 -1.02 6.94
C TYR A 322 15.59 -2.10 8.03
N VAL A 323 16.49 -3.09 7.90
CA VAL A 323 16.67 -4.09 8.97
C VAL A 323 17.23 -3.43 10.24
N PRO A 324 16.91 -3.94 11.44
CA PRO A 324 17.30 -3.31 12.71
C PRO A 324 18.81 -3.10 12.92
N PHE A 325 19.63 -3.76 12.11
CA PHE A 325 21.10 -3.70 12.18
C PHE A 325 21.71 -2.56 11.36
N ARG A 326 20.94 -1.91 10.50
CA ARG A 326 21.38 -0.76 9.71
C ARG A 326 21.02 0.52 10.46
N SER A 327 22.06 1.12 11.11
CA SER A 327 21.85 2.24 12.03
C SER A 327 21.73 3.61 11.38
N ASP A 328 22.02 3.75 10.08
CA ASP A 328 22.49 5.04 9.57
C ASP A 328 21.47 5.89 8.78
N ASP A 329 20.33 5.32 8.32
CA ASP A 329 19.46 6.00 7.35
C ASP A 329 17.98 6.16 7.77
N PHE A 330 17.63 5.92 9.02
CA PHE A 330 16.24 6.18 9.43
C PHE A 330 16.08 7.67 9.77
N PRO A 331 15.07 8.37 9.20
CA PRO A 331 14.69 9.69 9.69
C PRO A 331 14.22 9.53 11.15
N ARG A 332 15.10 9.88 12.08
CA ARG A 332 14.98 9.53 13.49
C ARG A 332 14.25 10.62 14.27
N TRP A 333 13.03 10.88 13.88
CA TRP A 333 12.16 11.65 14.72
C TRP A 333 11.48 10.69 15.68
N GLY A 334 12.10 10.48 16.84
CA GLY A 334 11.45 9.81 17.96
C GLY A 334 10.47 10.74 18.65
N ALA A 335 9.66 10.19 19.56
CA ALA A 335 8.74 10.97 20.39
C ALA A 335 9.44 12.04 21.27
N SER A 336 10.75 11.92 21.45
CA SER A 336 11.59 12.92 22.17
C SER A 336 12.12 14.04 21.28
N ASN A 337 11.81 14.05 19.97
CA ASN A 337 12.21 15.16 19.09
C ASN A 337 11.48 16.44 19.55
N PRO A 338 12.19 17.57 19.77
CA PRO A 338 11.54 18.81 20.23
C PRO A 338 10.43 19.33 19.33
N ILE A 339 10.57 19.16 18.00
CA ILE A 339 9.53 19.58 17.04
C ILE A 339 8.28 18.71 17.20
N ALA A 340 8.43 17.40 17.45
CA ALA A 340 7.30 16.53 17.71
C ALA A 340 6.63 16.87 19.07
N GLN A 341 7.42 17.10 20.11
CA GLN A 341 6.87 17.49 21.42
C GLN A 341 6.09 18.80 21.34
N SER A 342 6.68 19.84 20.74
CA SER A 342 6.01 21.13 20.58
C SER A 342 4.76 21.07 19.70
N SER A 343 4.67 20.09 18.76
CA SER A 343 3.44 19.89 17.97
C SER A 343 2.30 19.34 18.82
N PHE A 344 2.57 18.40 19.72
CA PHE A 344 1.55 17.86 20.62
C PHE A 344 1.01 18.94 21.57
N GLU A 345 1.87 19.82 22.11
CA GLU A 345 1.45 20.95 22.94
C GLU A 345 0.42 21.86 22.22
N ILE A 346 0.62 22.10 20.93
CA ILE A 346 -0.32 22.91 20.13
C ILE A 346 -1.58 22.12 19.78
N MET A 347 -1.44 20.85 19.39
CA MET A 347 -2.58 20.01 19.04
C MET A 347 -3.54 19.77 20.21
N ASP A 348 -3.03 19.70 21.44
CA ASP A 348 -3.83 19.54 22.67
C ASP A 348 -4.74 20.74 22.94
N LEU A 349 -4.47 21.90 22.35
CA LEU A 349 -5.33 23.09 22.45
C LEU A 349 -6.52 23.06 21.48
N VAL A 350 -6.52 22.13 20.50
CA VAL A 350 -7.59 22.04 19.49
C VAL A 350 -8.75 21.21 20.05
N PRO A 351 -9.98 21.74 20.12
CA PRO A 351 -11.14 20.97 20.59
C PRO A 351 -11.39 19.73 19.71
N ALA A 352 -11.83 18.64 20.32
CA ALA A 352 -12.00 17.35 19.62
C ALA A 352 -12.99 17.43 18.44
N GLU A 353 -14.06 18.20 18.59
CA GLU A 353 -15.13 18.31 17.60
C GLU A 353 -14.90 19.43 16.56
N ALA A 354 -13.81 20.20 16.69
CA ALA A 354 -13.56 21.33 15.80
C ALA A 354 -13.23 20.87 14.38
N SER A 355 -13.71 21.60 13.38
CA SER A 355 -13.27 21.48 11.99
C SER A 355 -11.90 22.15 11.82
N ILE A 356 -10.95 21.45 11.21
CA ILE A 356 -9.55 21.90 11.19
C ILE A 356 -8.88 21.74 9.83
N SER A 357 -7.96 22.68 9.54
CA SER A 357 -6.99 22.54 8.46
C SER A 357 -5.57 22.52 9.03
N VAL A 358 -4.82 21.46 8.78
CA VAL A 358 -3.55 21.24 9.48
C VAL A 358 -2.42 20.86 8.52
N PHE A 359 -1.19 21.10 8.97
CA PHE A 359 -0.02 20.65 8.23
C PHE A 359 0.00 19.12 8.08
N HIS A 360 0.47 18.63 6.94
CA HIS A 360 0.34 17.23 6.52
C HIS A 360 0.78 16.18 7.57
N SER A 361 1.86 16.46 8.32
CA SER A 361 2.39 15.53 9.32
C SER A 361 1.57 15.51 10.63
N LEU A 362 0.75 16.52 10.89
CA LEU A 362 -0.13 16.60 12.05
C LEU A 362 -1.47 15.92 11.82
N ALA A 363 -1.94 15.89 10.57
CA ALA A 363 -3.25 15.36 10.24
C ALA A 363 -3.52 13.94 10.79
N PRO A 364 -2.58 12.95 10.73
CA PRO A 364 -2.80 11.62 11.29
C PRO A 364 -3.04 11.57 12.81
N HIS A 365 -2.69 12.64 13.53
CA HIS A 365 -2.92 12.76 14.98
C HIS A 365 -4.29 13.37 15.32
N LEU A 366 -5.00 13.87 14.31
CA LEU A 366 -6.22 14.66 14.44
C LEU A 366 -7.39 14.12 13.59
N THR A 367 -7.31 12.86 13.16
CA THR A 367 -8.27 12.21 12.24
C THR A 367 -9.60 11.81 12.88
N HIS A 368 -9.69 11.73 14.22
CA HIS A 368 -10.90 11.33 14.92
C HIS A 368 -11.90 12.48 15.04
N ARG A 369 -12.26 13.04 13.87
CA ARG A 369 -13.25 14.12 13.71
C ARG A 369 -13.90 14.05 12.33
N LYS A 370 -15.05 14.68 12.18
CA LYS A 370 -15.77 14.68 10.90
C LYS A 370 -15.01 15.46 9.83
N GLU A 371 -14.38 16.57 10.22
CA GLU A 371 -13.73 17.50 9.28
C GLU A 371 -12.29 17.76 9.69
N VAL A 372 -11.38 17.13 8.97
CA VAL A 372 -9.95 17.42 9.00
C VAL A 372 -9.44 17.57 7.58
N TYR A 373 -8.77 18.65 7.31
CA TYR A 373 -8.20 18.97 6.00
C TYR A 373 -6.68 19.07 6.10
N MET A 374 -6.00 18.69 5.03
CA MET A 374 -4.58 18.95 4.88
C MET A 374 -4.43 20.34 4.23
N PHE A 375 -3.83 21.30 4.95
CA PHE A 375 -3.58 22.63 4.40
C PHE A 375 -2.78 22.53 3.09
N PRO A 376 -3.15 23.24 2.02
CA PRO A 376 -4.04 24.42 1.98
C PRO A 376 -5.54 24.12 1.82
N ASN A 377 -5.97 22.83 1.73
CA ASN A 377 -7.40 22.53 1.74
C ASN A 377 -8.03 22.98 3.08
N PRO A 378 -9.28 23.48 3.07
CA PRO A 378 -10.16 23.70 1.91
C PRO A 378 -10.06 25.13 1.31
N PHE A 379 -9.09 25.96 1.73
CA PHE A 379 -8.94 27.37 1.28
C PHE A 379 -8.46 27.47 -0.18
N LYS A 380 -7.60 26.55 -0.60
CA LYS A 380 -7.21 26.34 -1.99
C LYS A 380 -7.23 24.82 -2.23
N ILE A 381 -8.17 24.35 -3.05
CA ILE A 381 -8.31 22.92 -3.30
C ILE A 381 -7.07 22.39 -4.01
N VAL A 382 -6.40 21.44 -3.38
CA VAL A 382 -5.34 20.63 -3.97
C VAL A 382 -5.88 19.20 -4.06
N MET A 383 -6.12 18.76 -5.29
CA MET A 383 -6.76 17.46 -5.57
C MET A 383 -5.72 16.35 -5.75
N TYR A 384 -6.07 15.19 -5.26
CA TYR A 384 -5.32 13.98 -5.55
C TYR A 384 -5.98 13.21 -6.70
N GLY A 385 -5.24 13.05 -7.81
CA GLY A 385 -5.70 12.31 -8.99
C GLY A 385 -6.24 13.20 -10.13
N PRO A 386 -6.92 12.62 -11.13
CA PRO A 386 -7.17 13.28 -12.42
C PRO A 386 -8.35 14.26 -12.43
N ASP A 387 -9.15 14.36 -11.39
CA ASP A 387 -10.23 15.35 -11.33
C ASP A 387 -9.67 16.70 -10.90
N THR A 388 -9.45 17.55 -11.89
CA THR A 388 -8.85 18.89 -11.69
C THR A 388 -9.87 20.03 -11.87
N SER A 389 -11.16 19.72 -11.97
CA SER A 389 -12.20 20.72 -12.27
C SER A 389 -12.32 21.80 -11.21
N THR A 390 -12.01 21.46 -9.95
CA THR A 390 -12.03 22.38 -8.81
C THR A 390 -10.63 22.74 -8.28
N GLU A 391 -9.57 22.26 -8.92
CA GLU A 391 -8.19 22.52 -8.52
C GLU A 391 -7.89 24.03 -8.45
N GLY A 392 -7.29 24.46 -7.35
CA GLY A 392 -6.94 25.86 -7.11
C GLY A 392 -8.11 26.76 -6.69
N LEU A 393 -9.36 26.28 -6.72
CA LEU A 393 -10.51 27.03 -6.23
C LEU A 393 -10.61 26.95 -4.70
N ARG A 394 -11.28 27.95 -4.09
CA ARG A 394 -11.68 27.90 -2.68
C ARG A 394 -12.94 27.01 -2.54
N SER A 395 -12.93 26.10 -1.61
CA SER A 395 -14.11 25.29 -1.28
C SER A 395 -15.10 26.09 -0.44
N PRO A 396 -16.43 25.90 -0.62
CA PRO A 396 -17.42 26.43 0.33
C PRO A 396 -17.23 25.94 1.77
N LEU A 397 -16.57 24.77 1.96
CA LEU A 397 -16.27 24.21 3.27
C LEU A 397 -15.22 25.03 4.05
N ALA A 398 -14.50 25.94 3.39
CA ALA A 398 -13.53 26.81 4.04
C ALA A 398 -14.16 27.74 5.11
N GLU A 399 -15.45 28.08 4.94
CA GLU A 399 -16.19 28.92 5.89
C GLU A 399 -16.49 28.21 7.22
N PHE A 400 -16.39 26.87 7.25
CA PHE A 400 -16.69 26.05 8.42
C PHE A 400 -15.43 25.58 9.17
N VAL A 401 -14.25 25.99 8.76
CA VAL A 401 -13.00 25.66 9.44
C VAL A 401 -12.86 26.50 10.70
N ASP A 402 -12.83 25.86 11.87
CA ASP A 402 -12.68 26.54 13.16
C ASP A 402 -11.24 26.91 13.47
N PHE A 403 -10.28 26.01 13.13
CA PHE A 403 -8.87 26.17 13.45
C PHE A 403 -7.95 25.78 12.30
N VAL A 404 -6.80 26.47 12.27
CA VAL A 404 -5.69 26.15 11.38
C VAL A 404 -4.43 25.91 12.21
N VAL A 405 -3.71 24.78 11.96
CA VAL A 405 -2.45 24.46 12.68
C VAL A 405 -1.32 24.28 11.68
N LEU A 406 -0.33 25.15 11.75
CA LEU A 406 0.77 25.22 10.78
C LEU A 406 2.12 25.39 11.46
N PRO A 407 3.24 25.04 10.78
CA PRO A 407 4.56 25.49 11.19
C PRO A 407 4.63 27.04 11.23
N THR A 408 5.46 27.57 12.12
CA THR A 408 5.78 29.01 12.14
C THR A 408 6.57 29.46 10.90
N GLN A 409 7.28 28.51 10.26
CA GLN A 409 8.00 28.75 9.01
C GLN A 409 7.35 27.91 7.91
N LEU A 410 6.83 28.58 6.89
CA LEU A 410 6.20 28.00 5.71
C LEU A 410 7.03 28.33 4.47
N ASP A 411 6.90 27.50 3.43
CA ASP A 411 7.36 27.88 2.10
C ASP A 411 6.56 29.06 1.53
N SER A 412 7.03 29.64 0.42
CA SER A 412 6.42 30.82 -0.17
C SER A 412 5.00 30.61 -0.67
N GLU A 413 4.67 29.40 -1.14
CA GLU A 413 3.32 29.10 -1.64
C GLU A 413 2.31 29.01 -0.49
N LEU A 414 2.62 28.22 0.54
CA LEU A 414 1.75 28.09 1.71
C LEU A 414 1.63 29.40 2.50
N SER A 415 2.73 30.20 2.56
CA SER A 415 2.70 31.52 3.17
C SER A 415 1.73 32.47 2.45
N ALA A 416 1.75 32.53 1.13
CA ALA A 416 0.83 33.35 0.35
C ALA A 416 -0.65 32.92 0.55
N ILE A 417 -0.92 31.65 0.71
CA ILE A 417 -2.27 31.16 0.99
C ILE A 417 -2.69 31.55 2.41
N LEU A 418 -1.80 31.40 3.40
CA LEU A 418 -2.07 31.82 4.77
C LEU A 418 -2.35 33.35 4.86
N GLU A 419 -1.59 34.15 4.12
CA GLU A 419 -1.83 35.57 4.02
C GLU A 419 -3.21 35.91 3.44
N SER A 420 -3.66 35.15 2.44
CA SER A 420 -4.99 35.33 1.82
C SER A 420 -6.18 35.10 2.75
N ILE A 421 -5.97 34.36 3.86
CA ILE A 421 -7.01 34.10 4.88
C ILE A 421 -6.74 34.86 6.20
N SER A 422 -5.77 35.73 6.24
CA SER A 422 -5.33 36.45 7.46
C SER A 422 -6.40 37.32 8.12
N GLU A 423 -7.37 37.81 7.35
CA GLU A 423 -8.52 38.55 7.88
C GLU A 423 -9.56 37.65 8.56
N GLU A 424 -9.57 36.36 8.21
CA GLU A 424 -10.53 35.39 8.72
C GLU A 424 -10.04 34.67 9.99
N PHE A 425 -8.73 34.61 10.21
CA PHE A 425 -8.10 33.81 11.28
C PHE A 425 -7.14 34.68 12.13
N THR A 426 -7.22 34.47 13.45
CA THR A 426 -6.32 35.13 14.41
C THR A 426 -5.44 34.09 15.12
N VAL A 427 -4.14 34.33 15.25
CA VAL A 427 -3.23 33.46 16.01
C VAL A 427 -3.61 33.54 17.50
N VAL A 428 -4.03 32.38 18.05
CA VAL A 428 -4.46 32.26 19.47
C VAL A 428 -3.41 31.59 20.34
N ALA A 429 -2.51 30.82 19.76
CA ALA A 429 -1.37 30.20 20.43
C ALA A 429 -0.21 30.00 19.45
N SER A 430 1.01 30.07 19.93
CA SER A 430 2.20 29.71 19.16
C SER A 430 3.32 29.27 20.08
N ASN A 431 4.21 28.42 19.57
CA ASN A 431 5.49 28.10 20.17
C ASN A 431 6.61 28.25 19.13
N GLU A 432 7.81 27.76 19.41
CA GLU A 432 8.96 27.91 18.52
C GLU A 432 8.73 27.36 17.10
N ASN A 433 7.96 26.26 16.97
CA ASN A 433 7.82 25.51 15.72
C ASN A 433 6.43 25.61 15.09
N TRP A 434 5.38 25.88 15.89
CA TRP A 434 3.99 25.76 15.46
C TRP A 434 3.15 26.97 15.87
N GLN A 435 2.10 27.22 15.11
CA GLN A 435 1.09 28.24 15.39
C GLN A 435 -0.31 27.64 15.22
N LEU A 436 -1.21 28.02 16.13
CA LEU A 436 -2.63 27.73 16.12
C LEU A 436 -3.39 29.01 15.82
N LEU A 437 -4.16 28.99 14.75
CA LEU A 437 -5.04 30.08 14.37
C LEU A 437 -6.49 29.65 14.60
N LYS A 438 -7.32 30.58 15.03
CA LYS A 438 -8.75 30.38 15.25
C LYS A 438 -9.52 31.29 14.32
N HIS A 439 -10.65 30.81 13.79
CA HIS A 439 -11.60 31.58 13.00
C HIS A 439 -12.20 32.71 13.87
N ASN A 440 -12.32 33.93 13.32
CA ASN A 440 -12.74 35.13 14.03
C ASN A 440 -14.22 35.11 14.42
#